data_716fe152726704947c89e767c21553f2
#
_entry.id   716fe152726704947c89e767c21553f2
#
_cell.length_a   1.000
_cell.length_b   1.000
_cell.length_c   1.000
_cell.angle_alpha   90.00
_cell.angle_beta   90.00
_cell.angle_gamma   90.00
#
_symmetry.space_group_name_H-M   'P 1'
#
loop_
_entity.id
_entity.type
_entity.pdbx_description
1 polymer ?
#
loop_
_entity_poly.entity_id
_entity_poly.type
_entity_poly.pdbx_seq_one_letter_code
_entity_poly.pdbx_strand_id
1 'polypeptide(L)'
;VAKLTGLQLAAMLAQKNFFLVNVHIPYEGEIRDTDAFISYDSIADNLDKLPPDKNAKIIVYCRSGGMSAIAARELVRLGFTQVSDLAGGMIDWEKSGYKIIAK
;
A
#
# COMPACT_ATOMS: atom_id res chain seq x y z
N VAL A 1 -10.56 7.92 -0.43
CA VAL A 1 -9.66 6.76 -0.23
C VAL A 1 -10.42 5.65 0.48
N ALA A 2 -10.49 4.49 -0.17
CA ALA A 2 -11.13 3.33 0.45
C ALA A 2 -10.21 2.75 1.53
N LYS A 3 -10.80 2.25 2.60
CA LYS A 3 -10.08 1.59 3.69
C LYS A 3 -10.29 0.09 3.58
N LEU A 4 -9.19 -0.68 3.65
CA LEU A 4 -9.23 -2.14 3.56
C LEU A 4 -8.76 -2.76 4.86
N THR A 5 -9.29 -3.95 5.15
CA THR A 5 -8.77 -4.82 6.21
C THR A 5 -7.77 -5.81 5.64
N GLY A 6 -6.99 -6.46 6.52
CA GLY A 6 -6.06 -7.51 6.09
C GLY A 6 -6.77 -8.66 5.40
N LEU A 7 -7.96 -9.05 5.89
CA LEU A 7 -8.74 -10.12 5.26
C LEU A 7 -9.23 -9.73 3.86
N GLN A 8 -9.64 -8.48 3.68
CA GLN A 8 -10.05 -7.99 2.36
C GLN A 8 -8.88 -7.99 1.37
N LEU A 9 -7.71 -7.52 1.81
CA LEU A 9 -6.53 -7.52 0.96
C LEU A 9 -6.12 -8.94 0.56
N ALA A 10 -6.16 -9.87 1.50
CA ALA A 10 -5.84 -11.28 1.22
C ALA A 10 -6.76 -11.85 0.13
N ALA A 11 -8.05 -11.56 0.21
CA ALA A 11 -8.99 -12.00 -0.81
C ALA A 11 -8.68 -11.37 -2.18
N MET A 12 -8.31 -10.10 -2.20
CA MET A 12 -7.97 -9.39 -3.43
C MET A 12 -6.67 -9.89 -4.06
N LEU A 13 -5.73 -10.36 -3.27
CA LEU A 13 -4.47 -10.91 -3.78
C LEU A 13 -4.66 -12.22 -4.54
N ALA A 14 -5.77 -12.92 -4.34
CA ALA A 14 -6.07 -14.15 -5.08
C ALA A 14 -6.25 -13.87 -6.60
N GLN A 15 -6.68 -12.66 -6.96
CA GLN A 15 -6.81 -12.21 -8.35
C GLN A 15 -6.30 -10.78 -8.44
N LYS A 16 -5.01 -10.61 -8.20
CA LYS A 16 -4.39 -9.28 -8.08
C LYS A 16 -4.53 -8.48 -9.36
N ASN A 17 -5.19 -7.33 -9.26
CA ASN A 17 -5.37 -6.36 -10.35
C ASN A 17 -5.04 -4.94 -9.91
N PHE A 18 -4.10 -4.79 -8.97
CA PHE A 18 -3.73 -3.52 -8.38
C PHE A 18 -2.22 -3.47 -8.15
N PHE A 19 -1.71 -2.27 -7.94
CA PHE A 19 -0.32 -2.02 -7.58
C PHE A 19 -0.22 -1.85 -6.06
N LEU A 20 0.59 -2.68 -5.41
CA LEU A 20 0.70 -2.72 -3.95
C LEU A 20 2.01 -2.06 -3.51
N VAL A 21 1.92 -1.03 -2.67
CA VAL A 21 3.06 -0.21 -2.26
C VAL A 21 3.23 -0.24 -0.75
N ASN A 22 4.43 -0.65 -0.32
CA ASN A 22 4.86 -0.50 1.06
C ASN A 22 5.44 0.90 1.23
N VAL A 23 4.86 1.71 2.12
CA VAL A 23 5.33 3.08 2.37
C VAL A 23 5.92 3.24 3.78
N HIS A 24 6.11 2.14 4.49
CA HIS A 24 6.62 2.17 5.86
C HIS A 24 8.14 2.27 5.90
N ILE A 25 8.65 3.28 6.57
CA ILE A 25 10.08 3.43 6.84
C ILE A 25 10.32 3.40 8.35
N PRO A 26 11.45 2.79 8.80
CA PRO A 26 12.39 2.00 8.00
C PRO A 26 11.76 0.70 7.48
N TYR A 27 12.41 0.06 6.52
CA TYR A 27 11.91 -1.21 5.98
C TYR A 27 11.89 -2.27 7.09
N GLU A 28 10.73 -2.86 7.34
CA GLU A 28 10.54 -3.87 8.37
C GLU A 28 9.80 -5.10 7.81
N GLY A 29 10.10 -5.43 6.56
CA GLY A 29 9.42 -6.50 5.85
C GLY A 29 8.28 -5.99 4.98
N GLU A 30 7.57 -6.92 4.36
CA GLU A 30 6.52 -6.58 3.41
C GLU A 30 5.45 -7.67 3.33
N ILE A 31 4.31 -7.30 2.81
CA ILE A 31 3.25 -8.24 2.43
C ILE A 31 3.65 -8.89 1.11
N ARG A 32 3.35 -10.18 0.95
CA ARG A 32 3.64 -10.90 -0.29
C ARG A 32 3.07 -10.15 -1.50
N ASP A 33 3.74 -10.25 -2.63
CA ASP A 33 3.34 -9.63 -3.89
C ASP A 33 3.35 -8.10 -3.87
N THR A 34 4.10 -7.50 -2.95
CA THR A 34 4.33 -6.05 -2.95
C THR A 34 5.14 -5.66 -4.18
N ASP A 35 4.68 -4.62 -4.89
CA ASP A 35 5.29 -4.18 -6.15
C ASP A 35 6.39 -3.14 -5.96
N ALA A 36 6.28 -2.30 -4.94
CA ALA A 36 7.25 -1.25 -4.70
C ALA A 36 7.37 -0.90 -3.23
N PHE A 37 8.53 -0.37 -2.87
CA PHE A 37 8.80 0.22 -1.56
C PHE A 37 9.17 1.67 -1.78
N ILE A 38 8.32 2.59 -1.31
CA ILE A 38 8.49 4.04 -1.47
C ILE A 38 8.16 4.67 -0.12
N SER A 39 9.08 5.49 0.41
CA SER A 39 8.79 6.19 1.67
C SER A 39 7.50 7.01 1.56
N TYR A 40 6.71 7.00 2.63
CA TYR A 40 5.40 7.66 2.69
C TYR A 40 5.47 9.16 2.38
N ASP A 41 6.60 9.80 2.61
CA ASP A 41 6.80 11.24 2.42
C ASP A 41 7.57 11.58 1.15
N SER A 42 7.80 10.61 0.27
CA SER A 42 8.60 10.79 -0.96
C SER A 42 7.85 10.31 -2.20
N ILE A 43 6.52 10.25 -2.15
CA ILE A 43 5.71 9.75 -3.28
C ILE A 43 5.93 10.60 -4.52
N ALA A 44 5.87 11.93 -4.40
CA ALA A 44 6.00 12.83 -5.54
C ALA A 44 7.36 12.71 -6.24
N ASP A 45 8.42 12.37 -5.50
CA ASP A 45 9.77 12.22 -6.05
C ASP A 45 10.01 10.84 -6.67
N ASN A 46 9.05 9.94 -6.58
CA ASN A 46 9.18 8.54 -7.01
C ASN A 46 8.04 8.12 -7.94
N LEU A 47 7.47 9.04 -8.70
CA LEU A 47 6.39 8.75 -9.64
C LEU A 47 6.79 7.74 -10.71
N ASP A 48 8.07 7.65 -11.02
CA ASP A 48 8.61 6.67 -11.96
C ASP A 48 8.46 5.21 -11.46
N LYS A 49 8.27 5.02 -10.16
CA LYS A 49 8.05 3.70 -9.55
C LYS A 49 6.58 3.30 -9.49
N LEU A 50 5.69 4.19 -9.87
CA LEU A 50 4.25 3.99 -9.84
C LEU A 50 3.70 3.78 -11.24
N PRO A 51 2.49 3.20 -11.38
CA PRO A 51 1.85 3.12 -12.70
C PRO A 51 1.68 4.49 -13.32
N PRO A 52 1.96 4.64 -14.62
CA PRO A 52 1.77 5.94 -15.29
C PRO A 52 0.30 6.30 -15.48
N ASP A 53 -0.60 5.32 -15.51
CA ASP A 53 -2.03 5.53 -15.62
C ASP A 53 -2.60 5.99 -14.27
N LYS A 54 -3.15 7.20 -14.22
CA LYS A 54 -3.74 7.77 -13.01
C LYS A 54 -5.03 7.06 -12.57
N ASN A 55 -5.61 6.23 -13.43
CA ASN A 55 -6.77 5.41 -13.10
C ASN A 55 -6.39 4.00 -12.65
N ALA A 56 -5.11 3.67 -12.59
CA ALA A 56 -4.66 2.40 -12.05
C ALA A 56 -5.04 2.27 -10.58
N LYS A 57 -5.42 1.07 -10.17
CA LYS A 57 -5.72 0.79 -8.77
C LYS A 57 -4.42 0.70 -7.98
N ILE A 58 -4.33 1.49 -6.91
CA ILE A 58 -3.16 1.49 -6.02
C ILE A 58 -3.62 1.22 -4.60
N ILE A 59 -2.95 0.30 -3.94
CA ILE A 59 -3.15 0.05 -2.51
C ILE A 59 -1.84 0.35 -1.80
N VAL A 60 -1.91 1.19 -0.76
CA VAL A 60 -0.75 1.53 0.06
C VAL A 60 -0.90 0.93 1.45
N TYR A 61 0.22 0.62 2.08
CA TYR A 61 0.22 0.18 3.46
C TYR A 61 1.51 0.60 4.17
N CYS A 62 1.41 0.66 5.48
CA CYS A 62 2.56 0.82 6.36
C CYS A 62 2.43 -0.20 7.50
N ARG A 63 3.00 0.07 8.67
CA ARG A 63 2.90 -0.87 9.79
C ARG A 63 1.54 -0.79 10.49
N SER A 64 1.05 0.42 10.77
CA SER A 64 -0.17 0.63 11.59
C SER A 64 -1.19 1.59 10.99
N GLY A 65 -0.91 2.20 9.84
CA GLY A 65 -1.85 3.05 9.12
C GLY A 65 -1.52 4.54 9.08
N GLY A 66 -0.65 5.04 9.97
CA GLY A 66 -0.33 6.48 10.02
C GLY A 66 0.39 7.00 8.77
N MET A 67 1.47 6.35 8.39
CA MET A 67 2.26 6.73 7.21
C MET A 67 1.46 6.50 5.92
N SER A 68 0.72 5.39 5.82
CA SER A 68 -0.05 5.08 4.62
C SER A 68 -1.21 6.05 4.40
N ALA A 69 -1.79 6.58 5.47
CA ALA A 69 -2.83 7.61 5.35
C ALA A 69 -2.26 8.89 4.71
N ILE A 70 -1.04 9.27 5.06
CA ILE A 70 -0.36 10.42 4.47
C ILE A 70 -0.05 10.15 3.00
N ALA A 71 0.52 8.98 2.68
CA ALA A 71 0.84 8.59 1.32
C ALA A 71 -0.41 8.54 0.44
N ALA A 72 -1.52 8.00 0.94
CA ALA A 72 -2.77 7.92 0.21
C ALA A 72 -3.29 9.31 -0.17
N ARG A 73 -3.25 10.26 0.77
CA ARG A 73 -3.65 11.65 0.48
C ARG A 73 -2.76 12.28 -0.59
N GLU A 74 -1.46 12.02 -0.54
CA GLU A 74 -0.52 12.53 -1.54
C GLU A 74 -0.82 11.95 -2.92
N LEU A 75 -1.11 10.65 -3.01
CA LEU A 75 -1.47 10.02 -4.29
C LEU A 75 -2.72 10.65 -4.89
N VAL A 76 -3.75 10.91 -4.07
CA VAL A 76 -4.97 11.60 -4.53
C VAL A 76 -4.64 13.00 -5.03
N ARG A 77 -3.82 13.74 -4.29
CA ARG A 77 -3.37 15.08 -4.70
C ARG A 77 -2.63 15.05 -6.04
N LEU A 78 -1.89 13.98 -6.31
CA LEU A 78 -1.14 13.81 -7.55
C LEU A 78 -2.00 13.31 -8.72
N GLY A 79 -3.30 13.11 -8.50
CA GLY A 79 -4.27 12.80 -9.55
C GLY A 79 -4.66 11.33 -9.67
N PHE A 80 -4.17 10.44 -8.79
CA PHE A 80 -4.59 9.04 -8.79
C PHE A 80 -6.04 8.93 -8.29
N THR A 81 -6.87 8.19 -9.04
CA THR A 81 -8.32 8.16 -8.82
C THR A 81 -8.81 6.93 -8.07
N GLN A 82 -7.99 5.87 -7.98
CA GLN A 82 -8.39 4.63 -7.33
C GLN A 82 -7.35 4.21 -6.27
N VAL A 83 -7.34 4.95 -5.17
CA VAL A 83 -6.39 4.74 -4.07
C VAL A 83 -7.11 4.09 -2.90
N SER A 84 -6.54 3.01 -2.38
CA SER A 84 -7.00 2.35 -1.16
C SER A 84 -5.85 2.26 -0.16
N ASP A 85 -6.21 2.20 1.12
CA ASP A 85 -5.27 2.15 2.24
C ASP A 85 -5.60 0.94 3.11
N LEU A 86 -4.60 0.10 3.37
CA LEU A 86 -4.73 -0.96 4.37
C LEU A 86 -4.64 -0.31 5.75
N ALA A 87 -5.80 0.04 6.30
CA ALA A 87 -5.90 0.94 7.46
C ALA A 87 -5.17 0.43 8.70
N GLY A 88 -5.19 -0.87 8.95
CA GLY A 88 -4.48 -1.49 10.08
C GLY A 88 -3.06 -1.92 9.76
N GLY A 89 -2.62 -1.76 8.52
CA GLY A 89 -1.26 -2.04 8.07
C GLY A 89 -0.80 -3.48 8.28
N MET A 90 0.51 -3.64 8.38
CA MET A 90 1.12 -4.96 8.58
C MET A 90 0.66 -5.62 9.89
N ILE A 91 0.33 -4.84 10.90
CA ILE A 91 -0.19 -5.37 12.16
C ILE A 91 -1.52 -6.09 11.93
N ASP A 92 -2.44 -5.49 11.19
CA ASP A 92 -3.73 -6.12 10.87
C ASP A 92 -3.54 -7.33 9.96
N TRP A 93 -2.60 -7.26 9.02
CA TRP A 93 -2.25 -8.39 8.17
C TRP A 93 -1.84 -9.61 9.00
N GLU A 94 -0.96 -9.40 9.98
CA GLU A 94 -0.51 -10.48 10.87
C GLU A 94 -1.63 -10.99 11.78
N LYS A 95 -2.47 -10.09 12.31
CA LYS A 95 -3.64 -10.49 13.12
C LYS A 95 -4.63 -11.33 12.33
N SER A 96 -4.67 -11.15 11.03
CA SER A 96 -5.55 -11.92 10.13
C SER A 96 -4.98 -13.31 9.82
N GLY A 97 -3.81 -13.66 10.36
CA GLY A 97 -3.21 -14.98 10.22
C GLY A 97 -2.17 -15.09 9.13
N TYR A 98 -1.75 -13.99 8.54
CA TYR A 98 -0.76 -13.98 7.45
C TYR A 98 0.60 -13.51 7.94
N LYS A 99 1.65 -13.91 7.23
CA LYS A 99 3.02 -13.58 7.60
C LYS A 99 3.53 -12.37 6.84
N ILE A 100 4.38 -11.58 7.51
CA ILE A 100 5.20 -10.57 6.88
C ILE A 100 6.47 -11.26 6.40
N ILE A 101 6.91 -10.96 5.18
CA ILE A 101 8.13 -11.53 4.61
C ILE A 101 9.20 -10.45 4.51
N ALA A 102 10.44 -10.86 4.29
CA ALA A 102 11.56 -9.94 4.06
C ALA A 102 12.13 -10.22 2.67
N LYS A 103 12.56 -9.15 2.05
CA LYS A 103 13.26 -9.24 0.77
C LYS A 103 14.70 -9.64 0.96
#